data_50c8f3dd42cd86f1c350861e5339584c
#
_entry.id   50c8f3dd42cd86f1c350861e5339584c
#
_cell.length_a   1.000
_cell.length_b   1.000
_cell.length_c   1.000
_cell.angle_alpha   90.00
_cell.angle_beta   90.00
_cell.angle_gamma   90.00
#
_symmetry.space_group_name_H-M   'P 1'
#
loop_
_entity.id
_entity.type
_entity.pdbx_description
1 polymer ?
#
loop_
_entity_poly.entity_id
_entity_poly.type
_entity_poly.pdbx_seq_one_letter_code
_entity_poly.pdbx_strand_id
1 'polypeptide(L)'
;MYNAGEHHAAHDAWEDRWLGLESGTDDERFLHGLIQFTAAVHHAHRANWPGVRGLAESGAGYLADLPADYREVNVGKVRAYLQAVAADPEHVERVTVPKLTHEGRALVPEDLRFEAGAVAAGVLAEEYGYDEAVVERAVEYARSDLDSGRATSQFVTFVLDFARDAANRGLIFQRLEGAVGKRDHEEEDVEGLFE
;
A
#
# COMPACT_ATOMS: atom_id res chain seq x y z
N MET A 1 -0.21 -1.48 4.99
CA MET A 1 -0.96 -2.52 4.27
C MET A 1 -0.35 -3.91 4.47
N TYR A 2 0.82 -4.27 3.95
CA TYR A 2 1.40 -5.61 4.04
C TYR A 2 1.41 -6.20 5.46
N ASN A 3 1.94 -5.48 6.47
CA ASN A 3 2.00 -5.96 7.85
C ASN A 3 0.64 -6.12 8.55
N ALA A 4 -0.41 -5.53 7.98
CA ALA A 4 -1.81 -5.67 8.44
C ALA A 4 -2.56 -6.81 7.73
N GLY A 5 -1.88 -7.56 6.83
CA GLY A 5 -2.48 -8.66 6.09
C GLY A 5 -3.10 -8.28 4.75
N GLU A 6 -3.10 -7.00 4.40
CA GLU A 6 -3.57 -6.47 3.11
C GLU A 6 -2.51 -6.71 2.03
N HIS A 7 -2.24 -7.99 1.72
CA HIS A 7 -1.12 -8.37 0.85
C HIS A 7 -1.36 -8.01 -0.60
N HIS A 8 -2.61 -8.11 -1.09
CA HIS A 8 -2.98 -7.76 -2.46
C HIS A 8 -2.87 -6.25 -2.66
N ALA A 9 -3.51 -5.47 -1.80
CA ALA A 9 -3.40 -4.01 -1.84
C ALA A 9 -1.94 -3.50 -1.71
N ALA A 10 -1.09 -4.20 -0.94
CA ALA A 10 0.33 -3.86 -0.88
C ALA A 10 1.07 -4.19 -2.18
N HIS A 11 0.71 -5.31 -2.83
CA HIS A 11 1.23 -5.71 -4.13
C HIS A 11 0.92 -4.64 -5.19
N ASP A 12 -0.34 -4.24 -5.30
CA ASP A 12 -0.82 -3.27 -6.30
C ASP A 12 -0.17 -1.90 -6.10
N ALA A 13 -0.11 -1.41 -4.85
CA ALA A 13 0.58 -0.15 -4.53
C ALA A 13 2.07 -0.15 -4.94
N TRP A 14 2.75 -1.29 -4.83
CA TRP A 14 4.14 -1.41 -5.27
C TRP A 14 4.25 -1.55 -6.78
N GLU A 15 3.32 -2.26 -7.44
CA GLU A 15 3.27 -2.41 -8.90
C GLU A 15 3.04 -1.08 -9.59
N ASP A 16 2.09 -0.28 -9.14
CA ASP A 16 1.83 1.08 -9.64
C ASP A 16 3.09 1.94 -9.58
N ARG A 17 3.79 1.89 -8.44
CA ARG A 17 5.03 2.64 -8.29
C ARG A 17 6.15 2.09 -9.16
N TRP A 18 6.26 0.77 -9.28
CA TRP A 18 7.27 0.07 -10.06
C TRP A 18 7.15 0.38 -11.56
N LEU A 19 5.93 0.42 -12.11
CA LEU A 19 5.67 0.73 -13.52
C LEU A 19 6.24 2.09 -13.97
N GLY A 20 6.39 3.04 -13.05
CA GLY A 20 6.97 4.36 -13.32
C GLY A 20 8.49 4.45 -13.16
N LEU A 21 9.19 3.36 -12.82
CA LEU A 21 10.62 3.37 -12.58
C LEU A 21 11.42 3.00 -13.84
N GLU A 22 12.64 3.56 -13.92
CA GLU A 22 13.59 3.19 -14.95
C GLU A 22 14.10 1.76 -14.71
N SER A 23 14.02 0.93 -15.77
CA SER A 23 14.42 -0.47 -15.71
C SER A 23 15.91 -0.62 -15.39
N GLY A 24 16.26 -1.59 -14.56
CA GLY A 24 17.63 -1.92 -14.14
C GLY A 24 18.17 -1.05 -13.01
N THR A 25 17.37 -0.14 -12.46
CA THR A 25 17.75 0.62 -11.26
C THR A 25 17.57 -0.22 -9.97
N ASP A 26 18.23 0.19 -8.90
CA ASP A 26 18.10 -0.49 -7.60
C ASP A 26 16.69 -0.35 -7.03
N ASP A 27 16.03 0.79 -7.27
CA ASP A 27 14.64 1.00 -6.86
C ASP A 27 13.67 0.10 -7.62
N GLU A 28 13.88 -0.08 -8.92
CA GLU A 28 13.09 -1.01 -9.74
C GLU A 28 13.25 -2.44 -9.23
N ARG A 29 14.48 -2.90 -9.03
CA ARG A 29 14.78 -4.24 -8.50
C ARG A 29 14.20 -4.45 -7.10
N PHE A 30 14.28 -3.43 -6.24
CA PHE A 30 13.73 -3.47 -4.90
C PHE A 30 12.21 -3.70 -4.89
N LEU A 31 11.46 -2.86 -5.62
CA LEU A 31 10.01 -3.01 -5.68
C LEU A 31 9.60 -4.32 -6.36
N HIS A 32 10.25 -4.69 -7.46
CA HIS A 32 9.99 -5.94 -8.14
C HIS A 32 10.21 -7.15 -7.22
N GLY A 33 11.28 -7.13 -6.42
CA GLY A 33 11.54 -8.16 -5.42
C GLY A 33 10.45 -8.25 -4.33
N LEU A 34 9.92 -7.12 -3.88
CA LEU A 34 8.80 -7.09 -2.92
C LEU A 34 7.48 -7.56 -3.54
N ILE A 35 7.21 -7.21 -4.81
CA ILE A 35 6.05 -7.70 -5.59
C ILE A 35 6.10 -9.23 -5.68
N GLN A 36 7.25 -9.79 -6.09
CA GLN A 36 7.45 -11.24 -6.15
C GLN A 36 7.30 -11.92 -4.78
N PHE A 37 7.75 -11.25 -3.72
CA PHE A 37 7.61 -11.74 -2.35
C PHE A 37 6.14 -11.86 -1.93
N THR A 38 5.32 -10.83 -2.14
CA THR A 38 3.88 -10.90 -1.82
C THR A 38 3.16 -11.94 -2.66
N ALA A 39 3.49 -12.03 -3.96
CA ALA A 39 2.94 -13.04 -4.85
C ALA A 39 3.30 -14.46 -4.39
N ALA A 40 4.54 -14.71 -3.94
CA ALA A 40 4.94 -16.01 -3.40
C ALA A 40 4.12 -16.39 -2.15
N VAL A 41 3.91 -15.44 -1.22
CA VAL A 41 3.07 -15.65 -0.03
C VAL A 41 1.62 -15.94 -0.43
N HIS A 42 1.07 -15.20 -1.39
CA HIS A 42 -0.29 -15.42 -1.89
C HIS A 42 -0.45 -16.82 -2.52
N HIS A 43 0.50 -17.25 -3.35
CA HIS A 43 0.49 -18.58 -3.95
C HIS A 43 0.61 -19.70 -2.91
N ALA A 44 1.35 -19.45 -1.81
CA ALA A 44 1.46 -20.39 -0.70
C ALA A 44 0.10 -20.63 -0.02
N HIS A 45 -0.68 -19.58 0.22
CA HIS A 45 -2.03 -19.72 0.79
C HIS A 45 -2.98 -20.55 -0.11
N ARG A 46 -2.65 -20.70 -1.39
CA ARG A 46 -3.40 -21.52 -2.36
C ARG A 46 -2.76 -22.87 -2.64
N ALA A 47 -1.73 -23.25 -1.89
CA ALA A 47 -0.96 -24.48 -2.07
C ALA A 47 -0.41 -24.66 -3.50
N ASN A 48 -0.14 -23.55 -4.20
CA ASN A 48 0.48 -23.57 -5.54
C ASN A 48 2.01 -23.60 -5.41
N TRP A 49 2.57 -24.71 -5.01
CA TRP A 49 4.00 -24.88 -4.73
C TRP A 49 4.94 -24.59 -5.90
N PRO A 50 4.62 -24.96 -7.16
CA PRO A 50 5.44 -24.56 -8.31
C PRO A 50 5.49 -23.03 -8.48
N GLY A 51 4.36 -22.33 -8.32
CA GLY A 51 4.29 -20.87 -8.34
C GLY A 51 5.09 -20.25 -7.20
N VAL A 52 4.95 -20.78 -5.98
CA VAL A 52 5.72 -20.33 -4.80
C VAL A 52 7.22 -20.37 -5.08
N ARG A 53 7.72 -21.51 -5.58
CA ARG A 53 9.16 -21.67 -5.88
C ARG A 53 9.65 -20.65 -6.90
N GLY A 54 8.98 -20.54 -8.05
CA GLY A 54 9.41 -19.65 -9.14
C GLY A 54 9.40 -18.19 -8.71
N LEU A 55 8.36 -17.75 -7.98
CA LEU A 55 8.26 -16.39 -7.46
C LEU A 55 9.32 -16.11 -6.38
N ALA A 56 9.61 -17.08 -5.52
CA ALA A 56 10.63 -16.94 -4.49
C ALA A 56 12.05 -16.87 -5.09
N GLU A 57 12.35 -17.70 -6.10
CA GLU A 57 13.61 -17.63 -6.85
C GLU A 57 13.77 -16.27 -7.54
N SER A 58 12.74 -15.81 -8.24
CA SER A 58 12.71 -14.52 -8.92
C SER A 58 12.91 -13.35 -7.95
N GLY A 59 12.10 -13.30 -6.86
CA GLY A 59 12.20 -12.26 -5.86
C GLY A 59 13.56 -12.21 -5.16
N ALA A 60 14.12 -13.38 -4.80
CA ALA A 60 15.45 -13.45 -4.24
C ALA A 60 16.52 -12.94 -5.22
N GLY A 61 16.37 -13.20 -6.52
CA GLY A 61 17.23 -12.71 -7.59
C GLY A 61 17.21 -11.19 -7.71
N TYR A 62 16.02 -10.57 -7.74
CA TYR A 62 15.90 -9.10 -7.78
C TYR A 62 16.55 -8.42 -6.56
N LEU A 63 16.45 -9.04 -5.39
CA LEU A 63 17.02 -8.48 -4.16
C LEU A 63 18.50 -8.85 -3.93
N ALA A 64 19.14 -9.64 -4.79
CA ALA A 64 20.45 -10.27 -4.53
C ALA A 64 21.54 -9.26 -4.23
N ASP A 65 21.67 -8.24 -5.07
CA ASP A 65 22.76 -7.26 -5.02
C ASP A 65 22.44 -6.02 -4.17
N LEU A 66 21.21 -5.93 -3.64
CA LEU A 66 20.80 -4.81 -2.81
C LEU A 66 21.39 -4.91 -1.40
N PRO A 67 21.74 -3.81 -0.75
CA PRO A 67 22.07 -3.77 0.67
C PRO A 67 21.00 -4.44 1.53
N ALA A 68 21.41 -5.05 2.65
CA ALA A 68 20.48 -5.73 3.55
C ALA A 68 19.41 -4.81 4.17
N ASP A 69 19.68 -3.52 4.19
CA ASP A 69 18.85 -2.43 4.72
C ASP A 69 18.52 -1.38 3.64
N TYR A 70 18.43 -1.80 2.36
CA TYR A 70 18.13 -0.89 1.26
C TYR A 70 16.84 -0.10 1.54
N ARG A 71 16.89 1.24 1.35
CA ARG A 71 15.80 2.16 1.71
C ARG A 71 15.32 1.99 3.17
N GLU A 72 16.26 1.62 4.07
CA GLU A 72 15.96 1.39 5.50
C GLU A 72 14.94 0.26 5.76
N VAL A 73 14.69 -0.56 4.73
CA VAL A 73 13.83 -1.74 4.78
C VAL A 73 14.68 -2.99 5.01
N ASN A 74 14.17 -3.95 5.78
CA ASN A 74 14.85 -5.21 6.13
C ASN A 74 14.96 -6.19 4.95
N VAL A 75 15.48 -5.71 3.81
CA VAL A 75 15.63 -6.46 2.55
C VAL A 75 16.40 -7.78 2.76
N GLY A 76 17.44 -7.75 3.58
CA GLY A 76 18.24 -8.96 3.87
C GLY A 76 17.41 -10.09 4.49
N LYS A 77 16.42 -9.76 5.35
CA LYS A 77 15.52 -10.76 5.94
C LYS A 77 14.54 -11.32 4.91
N VAL A 78 13.97 -10.45 4.07
CA VAL A 78 13.07 -10.85 2.98
C VAL A 78 13.80 -11.77 2.00
N ARG A 79 15.01 -11.38 1.56
CA ARG A 79 15.84 -12.18 0.66
C ARG A 79 16.18 -13.56 1.25
N ALA A 80 16.60 -13.63 2.51
CA ALA A 80 16.90 -14.89 3.17
C ALA A 80 15.67 -15.81 3.27
N TYR A 81 14.51 -15.24 3.56
CA TYR A 81 13.23 -15.97 3.58
C TYR A 81 12.90 -16.51 2.18
N LEU A 82 12.98 -15.69 1.14
CA LEU A 82 12.73 -16.10 -0.25
C LEU A 82 13.70 -17.22 -0.69
N GLN A 83 14.98 -17.14 -0.34
CA GLN A 83 15.95 -18.19 -0.63
C GLN A 83 15.60 -19.52 0.04
N ALA A 84 15.13 -19.47 1.29
CA ALA A 84 14.68 -20.66 2.00
C ALA A 84 13.42 -21.26 1.36
N VAL A 85 12.46 -20.42 0.98
CA VAL A 85 11.22 -20.84 0.29
C VAL A 85 11.51 -21.38 -1.11
N ALA A 86 12.46 -20.81 -1.85
CA ALA A 86 12.88 -21.32 -3.15
C ALA A 86 13.47 -22.72 -3.05
N ALA A 87 14.30 -22.97 -2.01
CA ALA A 87 14.88 -24.29 -1.73
C ALA A 87 13.82 -25.30 -1.28
N ASP A 88 12.87 -24.88 -0.46
CA ASP A 88 11.81 -25.68 0.13
C ASP A 88 10.50 -24.86 0.25
N PRO A 89 9.58 -24.97 -0.73
CA PRO A 89 8.32 -24.23 -0.70
C PRO A 89 7.47 -24.42 0.56
N GLU A 90 7.52 -25.59 1.18
CA GLU A 90 6.80 -25.85 2.43
C GLU A 90 7.37 -25.08 3.64
N HIS A 91 8.49 -24.37 3.46
CA HIS A 91 9.06 -23.50 4.48
C HIS A 91 8.04 -22.45 4.97
N VAL A 92 7.14 -21.99 4.09
CA VAL A 92 6.08 -21.03 4.44
C VAL A 92 5.10 -21.56 5.50
N GLU A 93 4.93 -22.86 5.61
CA GLU A 93 4.05 -23.48 6.61
C GLU A 93 4.73 -23.62 7.98
N ARG A 94 6.07 -23.62 8.00
CA ARG A 94 6.86 -23.88 9.21
C ARG A 94 7.44 -22.60 9.82
N VAL A 95 7.57 -21.56 9.05
CA VAL A 95 8.20 -20.30 9.47
C VAL A 95 7.29 -19.11 9.15
N THR A 96 7.04 -18.29 10.16
CA THR A 96 6.24 -17.08 9.97
C THR A 96 6.85 -16.17 8.90
N VAL A 97 6.02 -15.74 7.97
CA VAL A 97 6.40 -14.76 6.95
C VAL A 97 6.94 -13.47 7.62
N PRO A 98 8.12 -12.99 7.22
CA PRO A 98 8.72 -11.84 7.87
C PRO A 98 7.89 -10.58 7.69
N LYS A 99 7.68 -9.84 8.78
CA LYS A 99 7.16 -8.48 8.68
C LYS A 99 8.18 -7.58 7.99
N LEU A 100 7.68 -6.66 7.17
CA LEU A 100 8.50 -5.59 6.63
C LEU A 100 8.73 -4.53 7.71
N THR A 101 9.98 -4.12 7.87
CA THR A 101 10.35 -3.04 8.79
C THR A 101 10.98 -1.91 8.00
N HIS A 102 10.73 -0.68 8.43
CA HIS A 102 11.42 0.52 7.98
C HIS A 102 12.05 1.18 9.21
N GLU A 103 13.33 1.55 9.14
CA GLU A 103 14.11 2.03 10.30
C GLU A 103 14.00 1.06 11.51
N GLY A 104 13.95 -0.23 11.26
CA GLY A 104 13.85 -1.26 12.30
C GLY A 104 12.45 -1.44 12.92
N ARG A 105 11.46 -0.65 12.54
CA ARG A 105 10.07 -0.73 13.03
C ARG A 105 9.15 -1.38 12.00
N ALA A 106 8.34 -2.34 12.44
CA ALA A 106 7.26 -2.89 11.60
C ALA A 106 6.13 -1.85 11.54
N LEU A 107 6.01 -1.16 10.41
CA LEU A 107 4.95 -0.17 10.22
C LEU A 107 3.58 -0.84 10.12
N VAL A 108 2.60 -0.23 10.76
CA VAL A 108 1.18 -0.58 10.67
C VAL A 108 0.39 0.60 10.09
N PRO A 109 -0.87 0.41 9.65
CA PRO A 109 -1.64 1.50 9.04
C PRO A 109 -1.72 2.76 9.90
N GLU A 110 -1.74 2.63 11.22
CA GLU A 110 -1.78 3.74 12.18
C GLU A 110 -0.53 4.64 12.14
N ASP A 111 0.62 4.10 11.69
CA ASP A 111 1.87 4.86 11.54
C ASP A 111 1.92 5.71 10.26
N LEU A 112 0.98 5.51 9.31
CA LEU A 112 1.00 6.21 8.04
C LEU A 112 0.76 7.72 8.24
N ARG A 113 1.64 8.53 7.64
CA ARG A 113 1.41 9.97 7.47
C ARG A 113 0.44 10.19 6.32
N PHE A 114 -0.07 11.42 6.18
CA PHE A 114 -1.15 11.72 5.24
C PHE A 114 -0.86 11.23 3.82
N GLU A 115 0.27 11.55 3.21
CA GLU A 115 0.55 11.15 1.82
C GLU A 115 0.60 9.62 1.63
N ALA A 116 1.22 8.91 2.57
CA ALA A 116 1.22 7.45 2.55
C ALA A 116 -0.19 6.87 2.81
N GLY A 117 -0.97 7.52 3.66
CA GLY A 117 -2.38 7.18 3.91
C GLY A 117 -3.27 7.43 2.69
N ALA A 118 -3.02 8.51 1.94
CA ALA A 118 -3.73 8.83 0.71
C ALA A 118 -3.50 7.78 -0.38
N VAL A 119 -2.24 7.36 -0.58
CA VAL A 119 -1.91 6.24 -1.49
C VAL A 119 -2.62 4.96 -1.04
N ALA A 120 -2.55 4.64 0.26
CA ALA A 120 -3.22 3.45 0.80
C ALA A 120 -4.74 3.51 0.62
N ALA A 121 -5.36 4.68 0.78
CA ALA A 121 -6.80 4.85 0.62
C ALA A 121 -7.24 4.61 -0.84
N GLY A 122 -6.50 5.13 -1.83
CA GLY A 122 -6.78 4.88 -3.24
C GLY A 122 -6.74 3.39 -3.59
N VAL A 123 -5.64 2.72 -3.26
CA VAL A 123 -5.47 1.27 -3.53
C VAL A 123 -6.54 0.43 -2.81
N LEU A 124 -6.88 0.79 -1.56
CA LEU A 124 -7.93 0.08 -0.81
C LEU A 124 -9.34 0.37 -1.35
N ALA A 125 -9.56 1.52 -2.00
CA ALA A 125 -10.83 1.79 -2.67
C ALA A 125 -11.00 0.87 -3.88
N GLU A 126 -9.99 0.74 -4.73
CA GLU A 126 -9.96 -0.19 -5.85
C GLU A 126 -10.15 -1.64 -5.39
N GLU A 127 -9.33 -2.11 -4.43
CA GLU A 127 -9.35 -3.49 -3.93
C GLU A 127 -10.71 -3.92 -3.40
N TYR A 128 -11.42 -3.02 -2.71
CA TYR A 128 -12.69 -3.32 -2.06
C TYR A 128 -13.92 -2.79 -2.81
N GLY A 129 -13.71 -2.24 -4.03
CA GLY A 129 -14.79 -1.80 -4.92
C GLY A 129 -15.56 -0.57 -4.43
N TYR A 130 -14.89 0.32 -3.70
CA TYR A 130 -15.41 1.66 -3.41
C TYR A 130 -15.24 2.59 -4.60
N ASP A 131 -15.99 3.68 -4.65
CA ASP A 131 -15.84 4.69 -5.69
C ASP A 131 -14.53 5.45 -5.50
N GLU A 132 -13.56 5.15 -6.38
CA GLU A 132 -12.22 5.73 -6.37
C GLU A 132 -12.26 7.24 -6.58
N ALA A 133 -13.16 7.76 -7.44
CA ALA A 133 -13.27 9.19 -7.70
C ALA A 133 -13.64 9.97 -6.44
N VAL A 134 -14.47 9.41 -5.56
CA VAL A 134 -14.79 10.00 -4.26
C VAL A 134 -13.56 10.06 -3.36
N VAL A 135 -12.75 8.99 -3.33
CA VAL A 135 -11.52 8.96 -2.50
C VAL A 135 -10.48 9.93 -3.06
N GLU A 136 -10.29 9.98 -4.37
CA GLU A 136 -9.38 10.93 -5.03
C GLU A 136 -9.79 12.38 -4.72
N ARG A 137 -11.07 12.71 -4.88
CA ARG A 137 -11.59 14.04 -4.58
C ARG A 137 -11.42 14.42 -3.11
N ALA A 138 -11.63 13.47 -2.20
CA ALA A 138 -11.37 13.69 -0.78
C ALA A 138 -9.89 13.94 -0.47
N VAL A 139 -8.98 13.25 -1.15
CA VAL A 139 -7.53 13.47 -1.04
C VAL A 139 -7.15 14.87 -1.55
N GLU A 140 -7.73 15.32 -2.67
CA GLU A 140 -7.53 16.70 -3.18
C GLU A 140 -7.96 17.73 -2.14
N TYR A 141 -9.15 17.57 -1.57
CA TYR A 141 -9.66 18.46 -0.52
C TYR A 141 -8.80 18.44 0.73
N ALA A 142 -8.33 17.27 1.13
CA ALA A 142 -7.43 17.15 2.27
C ALA A 142 -6.10 17.88 2.04
N ARG A 143 -5.50 17.75 0.83
CA ARG A 143 -4.28 18.50 0.44
C ARG A 143 -4.50 20.00 0.46
N SER A 144 -5.58 20.47 -0.16
CA SER A 144 -5.96 21.89 -0.16
C SER A 144 -6.13 22.43 1.27
N ASP A 145 -6.73 21.65 2.16
CA ASP A 145 -6.90 22.04 3.56
C ASP A 145 -5.57 22.08 4.32
N LEU A 146 -4.67 21.12 4.08
CA LEU A 146 -3.32 21.13 4.66
C LEU A 146 -2.49 22.31 4.18
N ASP A 147 -2.51 22.62 2.88
CA ASP A 147 -1.79 23.75 2.28
C ASP A 147 -2.29 25.09 2.82
N SER A 148 -3.59 25.20 3.12
CA SER A 148 -4.18 26.39 3.77
C SER A 148 -4.02 26.41 5.30
N GLY A 149 -3.24 25.47 5.88
CA GLY A 149 -2.97 25.40 7.31
C GLY A 149 -4.10 24.81 8.15
N ARG A 150 -5.09 24.18 7.54
CA ARG A 150 -6.23 23.52 8.22
C ARG A 150 -5.91 22.09 8.62
N ALA A 151 -5.02 21.91 9.60
CA ALA A 151 -4.59 20.58 10.09
C ALA A 151 -5.73 19.72 10.68
N THR A 152 -6.87 20.30 11.01
CA THR A 152 -8.05 19.60 11.56
C THR A 152 -9.14 19.33 10.52
N SER A 153 -8.79 19.29 9.23
CA SER A 153 -9.72 18.96 8.16
C SER A 153 -10.38 17.60 8.36
N GLN A 154 -11.69 17.55 8.17
CA GLN A 154 -12.43 16.29 8.18
C GLN A 154 -11.96 15.33 7.07
N PHE A 155 -11.52 15.86 5.91
CA PHE A 155 -11.02 15.06 4.80
C PHE A 155 -9.71 14.36 5.16
N VAL A 156 -8.78 15.05 5.82
CA VAL A 156 -7.55 14.44 6.34
C VAL A 156 -7.88 13.29 7.28
N THR A 157 -8.84 13.51 8.20
CA THR A 157 -9.27 12.47 9.14
C THR A 157 -9.89 11.28 8.42
N PHE A 158 -10.87 11.50 7.55
CA PHE A 158 -11.56 10.43 6.85
C PHE A 158 -10.67 9.62 5.91
N VAL A 159 -9.76 10.27 5.18
CA VAL A 159 -8.79 9.58 4.31
C VAL A 159 -7.87 8.67 5.14
N LEU A 160 -7.36 9.18 6.26
CA LEU A 160 -6.51 8.38 7.15
C LEU A 160 -7.30 7.24 7.83
N ASP A 161 -8.50 7.51 8.32
CA ASP A 161 -9.33 6.50 8.97
C ASP A 161 -9.76 5.42 7.97
N PHE A 162 -10.09 5.78 6.72
CA PHE A 162 -10.41 4.83 5.66
C PHE A 162 -9.24 3.86 5.39
N ALA A 163 -8.00 4.37 5.40
CA ALA A 163 -6.81 3.54 5.22
C ALA A 163 -6.50 2.66 6.45
N ARG A 164 -6.84 3.12 7.67
CA ARG A 164 -6.40 2.52 8.93
C ARG A 164 -7.43 1.56 9.54
N ASP A 165 -8.72 1.89 9.45
CA ASP A 165 -9.81 1.15 10.13
C ASP A 165 -10.55 0.24 9.16
N ALA A 166 -9.99 -0.95 8.93
CA ALA A 166 -10.58 -1.95 8.06
C ALA A 166 -11.99 -2.38 8.51
N ALA A 167 -12.24 -2.42 9.82
CA ALA A 167 -13.52 -2.88 10.37
C ALA A 167 -14.68 -1.91 10.09
N ASN A 168 -14.38 -0.61 10.03
CA ASN A 168 -15.37 0.45 9.83
C ASN A 168 -15.26 1.13 8.46
N ARG A 169 -14.40 0.62 7.55
CA ARG A 169 -14.10 1.25 6.24
C ARG A 169 -15.36 1.66 5.47
N GLY A 170 -16.38 0.81 5.40
CA GLY A 170 -17.64 1.13 4.72
C GLY A 170 -18.41 2.31 5.33
N LEU A 171 -18.44 2.42 6.67
CA LEU A 171 -19.07 3.56 7.34
C LEU A 171 -18.27 4.85 7.15
N ILE A 172 -16.94 4.73 7.17
CA ILE A 172 -16.04 5.86 6.94
C ILE A 172 -16.23 6.36 5.50
N PHE A 173 -16.31 5.45 4.52
CA PHE A 173 -16.55 5.79 3.12
C PHE A 173 -17.86 6.56 2.93
N GLN A 174 -18.96 6.12 3.52
CA GLN A 174 -20.26 6.83 3.44
C GLN A 174 -20.15 8.27 3.97
N ARG A 175 -19.41 8.48 5.05
CA ARG A 175 -19.18 9.83 5.62
C ARG A 175 -18.29 10.68 4.71
N LEU A 176 -17.27 10.06 4.14
CA LEU A 176 -16.36 10.70 3.18
C LEU A 176 -17.14 11.17 1.94
N GLU A 177 -17.94 10.29 1.35
CA GLU A 177 -18.80 10.57 0.19
C GLU A 177 -19.76 11.73 0.47
N GLY A 178 -20.44 11.72 1.61
CA GLY A 178 -21.31 12.81 2.02
C GLY A 178 -20.58 14.13 2.23
N ALA A 179 -19.36 14.09 2.75
CA ALA A 179 -18.54 15.29 2.95
C ALA A 179 -18.02 15.86 1.61
N VAL A 180 -17.62 14.99 0.67
CA VAL A 180 -17.21 15.38 -0.69
C VAL A 180 -18.37 16.04 -1.41
N GLY A 181 -19.54 15.37 -1.51
CA GLY A 181 -20.69 15.92 -2.20
C GLY A 181 -21.17 17.27 -1.63
N LYS A 182 -21.08 17.45 -0.30
CA LYS A 182 -21.39 18.73 0.31
C LYS A 182 -20.43 19.83 -0.11
N ARG A 183 -19.13 19.58 -0.14
CA ARG A 183 -18.11 20.56 -0.50
C ARG A 183 -18.14 20.87 -2.00
N ASP A 184 -18.36 19.88 -2.87
CA ASP A 184 -18.54 20.09 -4.30
C ASP A 184 -19.70 21.05 -4.57
N HIS A 185 -20.83 20.85 -3.90
CA HIS A 185 -22.00 21.75 -4.02
C HIS A 185 -21.71 23.18 -3.52
N GLU A 186 -20.98 23.31 -2.40
CA GLU A 186 -20.56 24.63 -1.90
C GLU A 186 -19.62 25.36 -2.87
N GLU A 187 -18.73 24.64 -3.57
CA GLU A 187 -17.83 25.21 -4.59
C GLU A 187 -18.59 25.63 -5.84
N GLU A 188 -19.53 24.80 -6.33
CA GLU A 188 -20.41 25.13 -7.47
C GLU A 188 -21.29 26.36 -7.20
N ASP A 189 -21.84 26.47 -6.00
CA ASP A 189 -22.67 27.62 -5.60
C ASP A 189 -21.85 28.93 -5.59
N VAL A 190 -20.57 28.87 -5.19
CA VAL A 190 -19.69 30.04 -5.20
C VAL A 190 -19.29 30.42 -6.61
N GLU A 191 -18.98 29.47 -7.50
CA GLU A 191 -18.66 29.75 -8.91
C GLU A 191 -19.85 30.37 -9.65
N GLY A 192 -21.06 29.89 -9.42
CA GLY A 192 -22.29 30.41 -10.02
C GLY A 192 -22.68 31.82 -9.57
N LEU A 193 -22.07 32.35 -8.48
CA LEU A 193 -22.29 33.74 -8.04
C LEU A 193 -21.47 34.77 -8.80
N PHE A 194 -20.46 34.34 -9.58
CA PHE A 194 -19.53 35.21 -10.30
C PHE A 194 -19.73 35.17 -11.83
N GLU A 195 -20.70 34.37 -12.33
CA GLU A 195 -21.17 34.41 -13.72
C GLU A 195 -22.41 35.33 -13.88
#